data_d514394a1306acfafef54b0840635812
#
_entry.id   d514394a1306acfafef54b0840635812
#
_cell.length_a   1.000
_cell.length_b   1.000
_cell.length_c   1.000
_cell.angle_alpha   90.00
_cell.angle_beta   90.00
_cell.angle_gamma   90.00
#
_symmetry.space_group_name_H-M   'P 1'
#
loop_
_entity.id
_entity.type
_entity.pdbx_description
1 polymer ?
#
loop_
_entity_poly.entity_id
_entity_poly.type
_entity_poly.pdbx_seq_one_letter_code
_entity_poly.pdbx_strand_id
1 'polypeptide(L)'
;MWEQIRDNRLKSMVLVATMAGVLLLIGYFLGLAFFGSAMGGLVVALLVWGIMTAVAFFQGDNIFLAISRAKKIERDDHPRLYNIVEEMKIASGLEYMPAIYIIDDPAMNAFATGRDPKRASVAVTSGLLQKLNRDELQGVIGHELAHIKNRDVLLMTLCGVLLGTIVMISWYMMHMLFWGGMFGGRRSSGGGGGGHVIVLVIGLALMILAPIFARLIYFAVSRKREYLADASSAQYTRYPEGLASA
;
A
#
# COMPACT_ATOMS: atom_id res chain seq x y z
N MET A 1 2.26 -18.88 -15.60
CA MET A 1 2.74 -17.52 -15.29
C MET A 1 1.84 -16.40 -15.85
N TRP A 2 1.55 -16.31 -17.17
CA TRP A 2 0.66 -15.25 -17.70
C TRP A 2 -0.77 -15.28 -17.16
N GLU A 3 -1.34 -16.47 -16.95
CA GLU A 3 -2.67 -16.63 -16.35
C GLU A 3 -2.68 -16.16 -14.88
N GLN A 4 -1.64 -16.48 -14.12
CA GLN A 4 -1.51 -16.04 -12.72
C GLN A 4 -1.38 -14.51 -12.60
N ILE A 5 -0.63 -13.87 -13.51
CA ILE A 5 -0.51 -12.41 -13.56
C ILE A 5 -1.87 -11.76 -13.87
N ARG A 6 -2.61 -12.31 -14.86
CA ARG A 6 -3.96 -11.82 -15.21
C ARG A 6 -4.94 -11.98 -14.06
N ASP A 7 -4.91 -13.14 -13.41
CA ASP A 7 -5.77 -13.48 -12.28
C ASP A 7 -5.49 -12.57 -11.06
N ASN A 8 -4.20 -12.32 -10.79
CA ASN A 8 -3.79 -11.39 -9.74
C ASN A 8 -4.22 -9.95 -10.03
N ARG A 9 -4.16 -9.48 -11.28
CA ARG A 9 -4.65 -8.16 -11.67
C ARG A 9 -6.15 -8.03 -11.45
N LEU A 10 -6.94 -9.02 -11.90
CA LEU A 10 -8.39 -9.00 -11.72
C LEU A 10 -8.77 -8.97 -10.23
N LYS A 11 -8.18 -9.87 -9.45
CA LYS A 11 -8.39 -9.92 -8.00
C LYS A 11 -8.02 -8.61 -7.31
N SER A 12 -6.94 -7.97 -7.77
CA SER A 12 -6.51 -6.68 -7.22
C SER A 12 -7.47 -5.54 -7.57
N MET A 13 -7.99 -5.52 -8.80
CA MET A 13 -9.02 -4.53 -9.17
C MET A 13 -10.29 -4.70 -8.34
N VAL A 14 -10.73 -5.94 -8.13
CA VAL A 14 -11.88 -6.25 -7.27
C VAL A 14 -11.64 -5.76 -5.85
N LEU A 15 -10.43 -5.88 -5.34
CA LEU A 15 -10.08 -5.44 -4.00
C LEU A 15 -10.05 -3.93 -3.86
N VAL A 16 -9.43 -3.22 -4.82
CA VAL A 16 -9.47 -1.75 -4.85
C VAL A 16 -10.92 -1.28 -4.92
N ALA A 17 -11.74 -1.90 -5.75
CA ALA A 17 -13.17 -1.57 -5.84
C ALA A 17 -13.92 -1.85 -4.52
N THR A 18 -13.61 -2.97 -3.84
CA THR A 18 -14.20 -3.30 -2.54
C THR A 18 -13.81 -2.27 -1.48
N MET A 19 -12.53 -1.91 -1.39
CA MET A 19 -12.04 -0.89 -0.45
C MET A 19 -12.64 0.49 -0.75
N ALA A 20 -12.76 0.86 -2.03
CA ALA A 20 -13.45 2.08 -2.44
C ALA A 20 -14.93 2.05 -2.02
N GLY A 21 -15.62 0.91 -2.20
CA GLY A 21 -16.98 0.71 -1.74
C GLY A 21 -17.14 0.88 -0.23
N VAL A 22 -16.20 0.34 0.56
CA VAL A 22 -16.17 0.54 2.02
C VAL A 22 -16.02 2.02 2.37
N LEU A 23 -15.11 2.74 1.70
CA LEU A 23 -14.92 4.17 1.91
C LEU A 23 -16.19 4.98 1.59
N LEU A 24 -16.87 4.64 0.49
CA LEU A 24 -18.12 5.30 0.11
C LEU A 24 -19.25 5.00 1.12
N LEU A 25 -19.34 3.77 1.65
CA LEU A 25 -20.28 3.44 2.72
C LEU A 25 -20.01 4.26 4.00
N ILE A 26 -18.74 4.39 4.39
CA ILE A 26 -18.37 5.25 5.50
C ILE A 26 -18.82 6.68 5.22
N GLY A 27 -18.49 7.23 4.04
CA GLY A 27 -18.91 8.57 3.63
C GLY A 27 -20.42 8.76 3.67
N TYR A 28 -21.20 7.79 3.18
CA TYR A 28 -22.66 7.81 3.20
C TYR A 28 -23.20 7.94 4.63
N PHE A 29 -22.79 7.05 5.53
CA PHE A 29 -23.30 7.05 6.92
C PHE A 29 -22.80 8.26 7.72
N LEU A 30 -21.56 8.69 7.50
CA LEU A 30 -21.04 9.92 8.12
C LEU A 30 -21.80 11.16 7.60
N GLY A 31 -22.10 11.20 6.30
CA GLY A 31 -22.90 12.26 5.70
C GLY A 31 -24.28 12.38 6.35
N LEU A 32 -24.96 11.26 6.55
CA LEU A 32 -26.24 11.22 7.25
C LEU A 32 -26.13 11.65 8.72
N ALA A 33 -25.11 11.16 9.41
CA ALA A 33 -24.95 11.37 10.85
C ALA A 33 -24.55 12.81 11.19
N PHE A 34 -23.66 13.43 10.41
CA PHE A 34 -23.03 14.72 10.74
C PHE A 34 -23.56 15.90 9.91
N PHE A 35 -23.94 15.64 8.65
CA PHE A 35 -24.38 16.71 7.73
C PHE A 35 -25.88 16.62 7.40
N GLY A 36 -26.60 15.61 7.91
CA GLY A 36 -27.99 15.37 7.56
C GLY A 36 -28.20 15.03 6.07
N SER A 37 -27.14 14.77 5.32
CA SER A 37 -27.17 14.52 3.87
C SER A 37 -26.21 13.41 3.48
N ALA A 38 -26.75 12.28 3.05
CA ALA A 38 -25.98 11.19 2.50
C ALA A 38 -25.14 11.62 1.26
N MET A 39 -25.74 12.45 0.40
CA MET A 39 -25.08 12.95 -0.80
C MET A 39 -23.85 13.81 -0.47
N GLY A 40 -23.94 14.66 0.55
CA GLY A 40 -22.81 15.45 1.01
C GLY A 40 -21.63 14.59 1.47
N GLY A 41 -21.91 13.53 2.24
CA GLY A 41 -20.89 12.59 2.69
C GLY A 41 -20.27 11.78 1.54
N LEU A 42 -21.05 11.33 0.57
CA LEU A 42 -20.54 10.66 -0.63
C LEU A 42 -19.63 11.55 -1.47
N VAL A 43 -20.02 12.80 -1.69
CA VAL A 43 -19.19 13.78 -2.45
C VAL A 43 -17.86 13.99 -1.75
N VAL A 44 -17.85 14.20 -0.43
CA VAL A 44 -16.62 14.35 0.35
C VAL A 44 -15.75 13.09 0.25
N ALA A 45 -16.34 11.91 0.42
CA ALA A 45 -15.59 10.64 0.31
C ALA A 45 -14.97 10.45 -1.09
N LEU A 46 -15.70 10.77 -2.16
CA LEU A 46 -15.20 10.73 -3.53
C LEU A 46 -14.05 11.72 -3.77
N LEU A 47 -14.17 12.93 -3.26
CA LEU A 47 -13.10 13.95 -3.37
C LEU A 47 -11.85 13.50 -2.62
N VAL A 48 -11.99 13.04 -1.39
CA VAL A 48 -10.87 12.53 -0.59
C VAL A 48 -10.21 11.34 -1.29
N TRP A 49 -11.00 10.39 -1.76
CA TRP A 49 -10.47 9.24 -2.49
C TRP A 49 -9.75 9.65 -3.78
N GLY A 50 -10.33 10.56 -4.58
CA GLY A 50 -9.73 11.05 -5.82
C GLY A 50 -8.40 11.76 -5.56
N ILE A 51 -8.34 12.65 -4.57
CA ILE A 51 -7.11 13.36 -4.19
C ILE A 51 -6.05 12.38 -3.70
N MET A 52 -6.39 11.48 -2.78
CA MET A 52 -5.45 10.51 -2.23
C MET A 52 -4.93 9.54 -3.29
N THR A 53 -5.80 9.11 -4.22
CA THR A 53 -5.40 8.26 -5.35
C THR A 53 -4.46 9.01 -6.29
N ALA A 54 -4.73 10.29 -6.58
CA ALA A 54 -3.85 11.12 -7.40
C ALA A 54 -2.49 11.31 -6.72
N VAL A 55 -2.46 11.64 -5.43
CA VAL A 55 -1.21 11.77 -4.67
C VAL A 55 -0.42 10.46 -4.69
N ALA A 56 -1.05 9.33 -4.42
CA ALA A 56 -0.41 8.02 -4.48
C ALA A 56 0.16 7.69 -5.86
N PHE A 57 -0.60 7.99 -6.90
CA PHE A 57 -0.21 7.70 -8.28
C PHE A 57 0.95 8.58 -8.77
N PHE A 58 0.95 9.87 -8.41
CA PHE A 58 1.94 10.82 -8.92
C PHE A 58 3.16 11.00 -8.02
N GLN A 59 3.01 10.81 -6.71
CA GLN A 59 4.04 11.11 -5.71
C GLN A 59 4.37 9.96 -4.77
N GLY A 60 3.69 8.81 -4.88
CA GLY A 60 3.84 7.71 -3.92
C GLY A 60 5.29 7.26 -3.76
N ASP A 61 6.00 7.07 -4.86
CA ASP A 61 7.42 6.69 -4.91
C ASP A 61 8.32 7.72 -4.20
N ASN A 62 8.17 8.99 -4.53
CA ASN A 62 8.97 10.06 -3.93
C ASN A 62 8.70 10.21 -2.41
N ILE A 63 7.44 10.04 -2.01
CA ILE A 63 7.05 10.11 -0.59
C ILE A 63 7.69 8.98 0.20
N PHE A 64 7.64 7.72 -0.30
CA PHE A 64 8.27 6.58 0.37
C PHE A 64 9.78 6.73 0.48
N LEU A 65 10.45 7.14 -0.60
CA LEU A 65 11.90 7.37 -0.61
C LEU A 65 12.30 8.52 0.34
N ALA A 66 11.53 9.60 0.37
CA ALA A 66 11.79 10.75 1.23
C ALA A 66 11.59 10.41 2.72
N ILE A 67 10.51 9.73 3.08
CA ILE A 67 10.25 9.29 4.46
C ILE A 67 11.34 8.34 4.95
N SER A 68 11.79 7.44 4.08
CA SER A 68 12.87 6.49 4.37
C SER A 68 14.26 7.12 4.33
N ARG A 69 14.38 8.41 4.00
CA ARG A 69 15.67 9.10 3.82
C ARG A 69 16.61 8.38 2.85
N ALA A 70 16.03 7.76 1.84
CA ALA A 70 16.76 6.99 0.85
C ALA A 70 17.66 7.91 0.00
N LYS A 71 18.93 7.54 -0.15
CA LYS A 71 19.91 8.25 -0.96
C LYS A 71 20.10 7.51 -2.27
N LYS A 72 19.89 8.20 -3.40
CA LYS A 72 20.16 7.63 -4.71
C LYS A 72 21.64 7.37 -4.86
N ILE A 73 22.00 6.22 -5.45
CA ILE A 73 23.37 5.85 -5.75
C ILE A 73 23.56 5.62 -7.26
N GLU A 74 24.76 5.87 -7.70
CA GLU A 74 25.24 5.50 -9.02
C GLU A 74 26.22 4.32 -8.92
N ARG A 75 26.71 3.83 -10.07
CA ARG A 75 27.57 2.62 -10.12
C ARG A 75 28.81 2.74 -9.24
N ASP A 76 29.44 3.92 -9.26
CA ASP A 76 30.71 4.15 -8.56
C ASP A 76 30.55 4.27 -7.04
N ASP A 77 29.36 4.63 -6.56
CA ASP A 77 29.08 4.75 -5.13
C ASP A 77 29.01 3.38 -4.43
N HIS A 78 28.42 2.37 -5.09
CA HIS A 78 28.28 1.03 -4.54
C HIS A 78 28.26 -0.04 -5.64
N PRO A 79 29.43 -0.39 -6.25
CA PRO A 79 29.52 -1.27 -7.41
C PRO A 79 28.91 -2.66 -7.19
N ARG A 80 29.06 -3.24 -5.99
CA ARG A 80 28.50 -4.56 -5.66
C ARG A 80 26.96 -4.57 -5.80
N LEU A 81 26.29 -3.61 -5.20
CA LEU A 81 24.82 -3.54 -5.25
C LEU A 81 24.35 -3.24 -6.68
N TYR A 82 24.99 -2.27 -7.33
CA TYR A 82 24.63 -1.88 -8.69
C TYR A 82 24.71 -3.06 -9.66
N ASN A 83 25.81 -3.83 -9.62
CA ASN A 83 26.02 -4.99 -10.48
C ASN A 83 24.97 -6.09 -10.21
N ILE A 84 24.62 -6.35 -8.94
CA ILE A 84 23.58 -7.32 -8.59
C ILE A 84 22.21 -6.89 -9.15
N VAL A 85 21.85 -5.63 -9.02
CA VAL A 85 20.57 -5.13 -9.57
C VAL A 85 20.58 -5.22 -11.11
N GLU A 86 21.69 -4.91 -11.76
CA GLU A 86 21.85 -5.03 -13.22
C GLU A 86 21.73 -6.50 -13.68
N GLU A 87 22.39 -7.43 -13.00
CA GLU A 87 22.29 -8.88 -13.26
C GLU A 87 20.84 -9.37 -13.13
N MET A 88 20.17 -9.01 -12.04
CA MET A 88 18.78 -9.41 -11.80
C MET A 88 17.81 -8.70 -12.75
N LYS A 89 18.09 -7.47 -13.17
CA LYS A 89 17.33 -6.77 -14.23
C LYS A 89 17.40 -7.56 -15.54
N ILE A 90 18.57 -8.06 -15.93
CA ILE A 90 18.75 -8.87 -17.13
C ILE A 90 18.03 -10.21 -16.97
N ALA A 91 18.24 -10.91 -15.86
CA ALA A 91 17.62 -12.21 -15.58
C ALA A 91 16.09 -12.15 -15.54
N SER A 92 15.53 -11.07 -15.00
CA SER A 92 14.09 -10.85 -14.97
C SER A 92 13.51 -10.43 -16.32
N GLY A 93 14.33 -9.94 -17.26
CA GLY A 93 13.88 -9.39 -18.54
C GLY A 93 13.16 -8.04 -18.40
N LEU A 94 13.52 -7.25 -17.40
CA LEU A 94 13.07 -5.86 -17.29
C LEU A 94 13.80 -5.00 -18.35
N GLU A 95 13.03 -4.16 -19.02
CA GLU A 95 13.55 -3.29 -20.07
C GLU A 95 14.41 -2.16 -19.50
N TYR A 96 13.95 -1.55 -18.41
CA TYR A 96 14.57 -0.38 -17.80
C TYR A 96 15.31 -0.75 -16.52
N MET A 97 16.46 -0.08 -16.30
CA MET A 97 17.20 -0.16 -15.05
C MET A 97 16.43 0.63 -13.97
N PRO A 98 16.05 0.01 -12.85
CA PRO A 98 15.46 0.75 -11.76
C PRO A 98 16.48 1.69 -11.13
N ALA A 99 16.03 2.83 -10.61
CA ALA A 99 16.89 3.69 -9.81
C ALA A 99 17.20 2.98 -8.48
N ILE A 100 18.47 3.06 -8.03
CA ILE A 100 18.92 2.34 -6.84
C ILE A 100 19.14 3.33 -5.71
N TYR A 101 18.66 2.97 -4.53
CA TYR A 101 18.77 3.78 -3.32
C TYR A 101 19.33 2.98 -2.16
N ILE A 102 20.10 3.64 -1.30
CA ILE A 102 20.55 3.10 -0.01
C ILE A 102 19.91 3.92 1.11
N ILE A 103 19.43 3.22 2.14
CA ILE A 103 18.88 3.78 3.36
C ILE A 103 19.87 3.48 4.48
N ASP A 104 20.26 4.50 5.21
CA ASP A 104 21.14 4.35 6.37
C ASP A 104 20.32 3.90 7.58
N ASP A 105 20.07 2.59 7.64
CA ASP A 105 19.31 1.92 8.69
C ASP A 105 19.93 0.55 8.98
N PRO A 106 20.19 0.20 10.27
CA PRO A 106 20.74 -1.10 10.64
C PRO A 106 19.76 -2.28 10.50
N ALA A 107 18.46 -2.02 10.33
CA ALA A 107 17.47 -3.07 10.08
C ALA A 107 17.72 -3.72 8.72
N MET A 108 17.41 -5.01 8.60
CA MET A 108 17.46 -5.71 7.30
C MET A 108 16.16 -5.47 6.56
N ASN A 109 16.21 -4.65 5.51
CA ASN A 109 15.04 -4.37 4.69
C ASN A 109 15.43 -3.99 3.25
N ALA A 110 14.55 -4.32 2.30
CA ALA A 110 14.56 -3.84 0.94
C ALA A 110 13.12 -3.61 0.48
N PHE A 111 12.91 -2.72 -0.46
CA PHE A 111 11.62 -2.55 -1.10
C PHE A 111 11.75 -1.98 -2.51
N ALA A 112 10.79 -2.34 -3.35
CA ALA A 112 10.60 -1.73 -4.65
C ALA A 112 9.51 -0.65 -4.57
N THR A 113 9.68 0.44 -5.33
CA THR A 113 8.68 1.47 -5.50
C THR A 113 8.63 1.95 -6.95
N GLY A 114 7.59 2.66 -7.32
CA GLY A 114 7.38 3.17 -8.69
C GLY A 114 6.05 2.72 -9.29
N ARG A 115 5.40 3.62 -10.02
CA ARG A 115 4.09 3.36 -10.62
C ARG A 115 4.15 2.48 -11.87
N ASP A 116 5.29 2.42 -12.53
CA ASP A 116 5.52 1.61 -13.73
C ASP A 116 7.00 1.19 -13.83
N PRO A 117 7.34 0.16 -14.63
CA PRO A 117 8.73 -0.31 -14.74
C PRO A 117 9.75 0.74 -15.22
N LYS A 118 9.30 1.79 -15.94
CA LYS A 118 10.19 2.86 -16.40
C LYS A 118 10.62 3.80 -15.28
N ARG A 119 9.81 3.90 -14.24
CA ARG A 119 10.01 4.78 -13.07
C ARG A 119 10.19 4.01 -11.78
N ALA A 120 10.54 2.75 -11.92
CA ALA A 120 10.78 1.89 -10.77
C ALA A 120 12.07 2.26 -10.05
N SER A 121 12.07 2.05 -8.76
CA SER A 121 13.21 2.20 -7.87
C SER A 121 13.31 1.02 -6.94
N VAL A 122 14.52 0.66 -6.54
CA VAL A 122 14.79 -0.33 -5.49
C VAL A 122 15.58 0.36 -4.40
N ALA A 123 15.14 0.23 -3.16
CA ALA A 123 15.81 0.75 -1.99
C ALA A 123 16.24 -0.39 -1.08
N VAL A 124 17.47 -0.32 -0.56
CA VAL A 124 18.07 -1.34 0.29
C VAL A 124 18.69 -0.67 1.50
N THR A 125 18.53 -1.25 2.69
CA THR A 125 19.14 -0.72 3.90
C THR A 125 20.61 -1.11 4.03
N SER A 126 21.38 -0.27 4.71
CA SER A 126 22.80 -0.54 5.02
C SER A 126 22.96 -1.82 5.84
N GLY A 127 22.01 -2.10 6.77
CA GLY A 127 22.03 -3.32 7.57
C GLY A 127 21.88 -4.59 6.73
N LEU A 128 21.02 -4.58 5.71
CA LEU A 128 20.87 -5.71 4.79
C LEU A 128 22.15 -5.92 3.95
N LEU A 129 22.73 -4.85 3.41
CA LEU A 129 23.97 -4.92 2.62
C LEU A 129 25.17 -5.45 3.39
N GLN A 130 25.23 -5.21 4.70
CA GLN A 130 26.29 -5.69 5.58
C GLN A 130 26.15 -7.17 5.93
N LYS A 131 24.92 -7.66 6.08
CA LYS A 131 24.64 -9.00 6.57
C LYS A 131 24.55 -10.05 5.48
N LEU A 132 24.00 -9.70 4.32
CA LEU A 132 23.77 -10.66 3.25
C LEU A 132 25.03 -10.87 2.40
N ASN A 133 25.28 -12.13 2.06
CA ASN A 133 26.24 -12.49 1.04
C ASN A 133 25.71 -12.14 -0.37
N ARG A 134 26.46 -12.48 -1.42
CA ARG A 134 26.08 -12.13 -2.80
C ARG A 134 24.81 -12.86 -3.24
N ASP A 135 24.72 -14.16 -2.98
CA ASP A 135 23.63 -15.00 -3.47
C ASP A 135 22.31 -14.68 -2.74
N GLU A 136 22.38 -14.42 -1.44
CA GLU A 136 21.27 -13.94 -0.64
C GLU A 136 20.77 -12.59 -1.15
N LEU A 137 21.67 -11.64 -1.40
CA LEU A 137 21.31 -10.33 -1.92
C LEU A 137 20.72 -10.43 -3.34
N GLN A 138 21.21 -11.32 -4.20
CA GLN A 138 20.58 -11.62 -5.50
C GLN A 138 19.16 -12.13 -5.33
N GLY A 139 18.93 -13.01 -4.35
CA GLY A 139 17.60 -13.52 -4.01
C GLY A 139 16.64 -12.41 -3.64
N VAL A 140 17.04 -11.53 -2.73
CA VAL A 140 16.22 -10.38 -2.28
C VAL A 140 15.97 -9.40 -3.43
N ILE A 141 17.01 -9.01 -4.19
CA ILE A 141 16.86 -8.11 -5.33
C ILE A 141 15.98 -8.74 -6.42
N GLY A 142 16.14 -10.04 -6.69
CA GLY A 142 15.25 -10.77 -7.62
C GLY A 142 13.79 -10.74 -7.20
N HIS A 143 13.51 -10.86 -5.92
CA HIS A 143 12.17 -10.71 -5.33
C HIS A 143 11.60 -9.30 -5.55
N GLU A 144 12.36 -8.25 -5.23
CA GLU A 144 11.93 -6.87 -5.45
C GLU A 144 11.68 -6.55 -6.92
N LEU A 145 12.54 -7.03 -7.82
CA LEU A 145 12.36 -6.85 -9.27
C LEU A 145 11.16 -7.63 -9.81
N ALA A 146 10.78 -8.73 -9.17
CA ALA A 146 9.55 -9.45 -9.51
C ALA A 146 8.30 -8.60 -9.24
N HIS A 147 8.25 -7.86 -8.14
CA HIS A 147 7.17 -6.91 -7.84
C HIS A 147 7.07 -5.82 -8.91
N ILE A 148 8.19 -5.27 -9.37
CA ILE A 148 8.22 -4.28 -10.46
C ILE A 148 7.66 -4.89 -11.75
N LYS A 149 8.15 -6.06 -12.14
CA LYS A 149 7.73 -6.75 -13.37
C LYS A 149 6.26 -7.12 -13.36
N ASN A 150 5.74 -7.58 -12.24
CA ASN A 150 4.36 -7.97 -12.05
C ASN A 150 3.41 -6.76 -11.88
N ARG A 151 3.95 -5.55 -11.80
CA ARG A 151 3.22 -4.30 -11.53
C ARG A 151 2.48 -4.33 -10.18
N ASP A 152 3.06 -5.02 -9.20
CA ASP A 152 2.49 -5.15 -7.87
C ASP A 152 2.60 -3.86 -7.08
N VAL A 153 3.68 -3.10 -7.29
CA VAL A 153 3.99 -1.89 -6.53
C VAL A 153 2.85 -0.87 -6.61
N LEU A 154 2.38 -0.53 -7.81
CA LEU A 154 1.28 0.43 -7.97
C LEU A 154 0.02 -0.01 -7.22
N LEU A 155 -0.33 -1.28 -7.33
CA LEU A 155 -1.53 -1.82 -6.69
C LEU A 155 -1.42 -1.84 -5.18
N MET A 156 -0.26 -2.24 -4.65
CA MET A 156 -0.01 -2.21 -3.20
C MET A 156 -0.02 -0.78 -2.66
N THR A 157 0.52 0.17 -3.43
CA THR A 157 0.46 1.60 -3.09
C THR A 157 -0.99 2.09 -3.03
N LEU A 158 -1.81 1.80 -4.04
CA LEU A 158 -3.23 2.17 -4.05
C LEU A 158 -4.01 1.54 -2.90
N CYS A 159 -3.80 0.25 -2.64
CA CYS A 159 -4.42 -0.44 -1.50
C CYS A 159 -3.97 0.16 -0.16
N GLY A 160 -2.68 0.47 -0.02
CA GLY A 160 -2.14 1.10 1.19
C GLY A 160 -2.73 2.49 1.44
N VAL A 161 -2.89 3.30 0.39
CA VAL A 161 -3.53 4.61 0.49
C VAL A 161 -5.00 4.50 0.87
N LEU A 162 -5.75 3.59 0.25
CA LEU A 162 -7.15 3.35 0.62
C LEU A 162 -7.27 2.88 2.08
N LEU A 163 -6.44 1.93 2.49
CA LEU A 163 -6.37 1.47 3.87
C LEU A 163 -6.06 2.62 4.83
N GLY A 164 -5.02 3.40 4.53
CA GLY A 164 -4.62 4.56 5.33
C GLY A 164 -5.75 5.59 5.44
N THR A 165 -6.44 5.86 4.34
CA THR A 165 -7.60 6.78 4.32
C THR A 165 -8.74 6.27 5.20
N ILE A 166 -9.09 4.98 5.10
CA ILE A 166 -10.14 4.36 5.94
C ILE A 166 -9.75 4.46 7.42
N VAL A 167 -8.51 4.12 7.76
CA VAL A 167 -8.01 4.17 9.14
C VAL A 167 -8.01 5.60 9.67
N MET A 168 -7.52 6.58 8.89
CA MET A 168 -7.51 8.00 9.27
C MET A 168 -8.91 8.54 9.52
N ILE A 169 -9.85 8.30 8.60
CA ILE A 169 -11.23 8.77 8.75
C ILE A 169 -11.86 8.13 10.00
N SER A 170 -11.69 6.83 10.17
CA SER A 170 -12.23 6.10 11.34
C SER A 170 -11.64 6.63 12.65
N TRP A 171 -10.32 6.86 12.70
CA TRP A 171 -9.65 7.42 13.88
C TRP A 171 -10.11 8.85 14.18
N TYR A 172 -10.17 9.71 13.17
CA TYR A 172 -10.59 11.10 13.31
C TYR A 172 -12.05 11.20 13.79
N MET A 173 -12.93 10.40 13.22
CA MET A 173 -14.33 10.37 13.63
C MET A 173 -14.52 9.83 15.04
N MET A 174 -13.77 8.79 15.41
CA MET A 174 -13.78 8.29 16.78
C MET A 174 -13.29 9.35 17.76
N HIS A 175 -12.25 10.07 17.41
CA HIS A 175 -11.74 11.18 18.21
C HIS A 175 -12.76 12.31 18.37
N MET A 176 -13.43 12.70 17.29
CA MET A 176 -14.52 13.69 17.35
C MET A 176 -15.69 13.25 18.23
N LEU A 177 -16.05 11.98 18.20
CA LEU A 177 -17.13 11.43 19.04
C LEU A 177 -16.77 11.49 20.54
N PHE A 178 -15.54 11.10 20.91
CA PHE A 178 -15.14 11.04 22.32
C PHE A 178 -14.71 12.38 22.90
N TRP A 179 -14.04 13.24 22.12
CA TRP A 179 -13.46 14.50 22.62
C TRP A 179 -14.21 15.74 22.15
N GLY A 180 -15.00 15.66 21.09
CA GLY A 180 -15.76 16.79 20.52
C GLY A 180 -17.04 17.14 21.27
N GLY A 181 -17.32 16.54 22.41
CA GLY A 181 -18.53 16.83 23.19
C GLY A 181 -19.85 16.48 22.50
N MET A 182 -19.84 15.65 21.45
CA MET A 182 -21.01 15.33 20.63
C MET A 182 -22.06 14.51 21.41
N PHE A 183 -21.65 13.85 22.49
CA PHE A 183 -22.55 13.23 23.47
C PHE A 183 -23.08 14.23 24.53
N GLY A 184 -22.50 15.44 24.60
CA GLY A 184 -22.74 16.39 25.70
C GLY A 184 -23.66 17.57 25.44
N GLY A 185 -24.20 17.78 24.25
CA GLY A 185 -25.00 18.98 24.10
C GLY A 185 -25.63 19.25 22.75
N ARG A 186 -26.65 18.51 22.39
CA ARG A 186 -27.81 19.01 21.63
C ARG A 186 -28.96 18.01 21.72
N ARG A 187 -29.68 18.05 22.84
CA ARG A 187 -31.11 17.69 22.84
C ARG A 187 -31.82 18.72 21.99
N SER A 188 -31.78 18.57 20.67
CA SER A 188 -32.75 19.20 19.78
C SER A 188 -34.03 18.43 19.92
N SER A 189 -34.96 19.01 20.68
CA SER A 189 -36.36 18.68 20.72
C SER A 189 -36.94 18.76 19.31
N GLY A 190 -37.27 17.62 18.70
CA GLY A 190 -37.90 17.58 17.39
C GLY A 190 -38.03 16.14 16.87
N GLY A 191 -39.24 15.57 16.94
CA GLY A 191 -39.71 14.23 16.57
C GLY A 191 -38.99 13.53 15.43
N GLY A 192 -38.48 12.33 15.70
CA GLY A 192 -37.86 11.43 14.71
C GLY A 192 -36.83 10.47 15.31
N GLY A 193 -37.01 10.03 16.57
CA GLY A 193 -35.96 9.46 17.41
C GLY A 193 -35.35 8.13 16.99
N GLY A 194 -36.03 7.26 16.26
CA GLY A 194 -35.52 5.91 16.00
C GLY A 194 -34.51 5.82 14.84
N GLY A 195 -34.77 6.51 13.75
CA GLY A 195 -33.92 6.42 12.53
C GLY A 195 -32.52 7.00 12.72
N HIS A 196 -32.36 8.10 13.43
CA HIS A 196 -31.09 8.74 13.71
C HIS A 196 -30.16 7.87 14.59
N VAL A 197 -30.73 7.22 15.60
CA VAL A 197 -29.99 6.29 16.48
C VAL A 197 -29.48 5.10 15.68
N ILE A 198 -30.28 4.54 14.78
CA ILE A 198 -29.89 3.42 13.92
C ILE A 198 -28.70 3.84 13.01
N VAL A 199 -28.78 5.01 12.38
CA VAL A 199 -27.69 5.56 11.54
C VAL A 199 -26.41 5.75 12.34
N LEU A 200 -26.49 6.27 13.56
CA LEU A 200 -25.33 6.42 14.45
C LEU A 200 -24.72 5.08 14.83
N VAL A 201 -25.53 4.08 15.18
CA VAL A 201 -25.05 2.73 15.55
C VAL A 201 -24.36 2.07 14.35
N ILE A 202 -24.96 2.14 13.17
CA ILE A 202 -24.34 1.58 11.94
C ILE A 202 -23.04 2.33 11.62
N GLY A 203 -23.04 3.66 11.69
CA GLY A 203 -21.86 4.49 11.46
C GLY A 203 -20.72 4.13 12.43
N LEU A 204 -21.02 3.97 13.72
CA LEU A 204 -20.06 3.56 14.74
C LEU A 204 -19.52 2.13 14.46
N ALA A 205 -20.40 1.20 14.13
CA ALA A 205 -19.98 -0.16 13.78
C ALA A 205 -19.04 -0.17 12.55
N LEU A 206 -19.36 0.60 11.51
CA LEU A 206 -18.50 0.75 10.34
C LEU A 206 -17.15 1.38 10.68
N MET A 207 -17.12 2.41 11.53
CA MET A 207 -15.85 3.03 11.96
C MET A 207 -14.91 2.05 12.67
N ILE A 208 -15.45 1.07 13.39
CA ILE A 208 -14.65 0.04 14.08
C ILE A 208 -14.30 -1.10 13.14
N LEU A 209 -15.26 -1.59 12.37
CA LEU A 209 -15.10 -2.79 11.56
C LEU A 209 -14.37 -2.52 10.23
N ALA A 210 -14.59 -1.38 9.60
CA ALA A 210 -14.00 -1.08 8.28
C ALA A 210 -12.47 -1.10 8.27
N PRO A 211 -11.74 -0.52 9.25
CA PRO A 211 -10.29 -0.65 9.31
C PRO A 211 -9.81 -2.10 9.47
N ILE A 212 -10.54 -2.92 10.21
CA ILE A 212 -10.23 -4.34 10.42
C ILE A 212 -10.37 -5.09 9.10
N PHE A 213 -11.52 -4.96 8.43
CA PHE A 213 -11.76 -5.60 7.14
C PHE A 213 -10.78 -5.11 6.07
N ALA A 214 -10.51 -3.80 6.00
CA ALA A 214 -9.55 -3.24 5.06
C ALA A 214 -8.14 -3.82 5.27
N ARG A 215 -7.68 -4.00 6.52
CA ARG A 215 -6.40 -4.66 6.83
C ARG A 215 -6.41 -6.13 6.41
N LEU A 216 -7.47 -6.87 6.72
CA LEU A 216 -7.58 -8.28 6.34
C LEU A 216 -7.52 -8.46 4.82
N ILE A 217 -8.22 -7.59 4.08
CA ILE A 217 -8.21 -7.57 2.62
C ILE A 217 -6.79 -7.27 2.12
N TYR A 218 -6.14 -6.22 2.64
CA TYR A 218 -4.77 -5.85 2.28
C TYR A 218 -3.80 -7.01 2.46
N PHE A 219 -3.80 -7.67 3.62
CA PHE A 219 -2.91 -8.81 3.90
C PHE A 219 -3.23 -10.05 3.06
N ALA A 220 -4.50 -10.29 2.73
CA ALA A 220 -4.86 -11.42 1.88
C ALA A 220 -4.33 -11.28 0.44
N VAL A 221 -4.27 -10.05 -0.07
CA VAL A 221 -3.68 -9.75 -1.39
C VAL A 221 -2.18 -9.85 -1.36
N SER A 222 -1.55 -9.25 -0.34
CA SER A 222 -0.11 -9.24 -0.18
C SER A 222 0.45 -10.64 -0.27
N ARG A 223 0.00 -11.59 0.55
CA ARG A 223 0.53 -12.96 0.59
C ARG A 223 0.64 -13.67 -0.76
N LYS A 224 -0.38 -13.57 -1.62
CA LYS A 224 -0.33 -14.23 -2.94
C LYS A 224 0.70 -13.61 -3.87
N ARG A 225 0.99 -12.33 -3.69
CA ARG A 225 2.01 -11.61 -4.46
C ARG A 225 3.40 -11.95 -3.97
N GLU A 226 3.58 -12.09 -2.67
CA GLU A 226 4.83 -12.55 -2.08
C GLU A 226 5.22 -13.92 -2.63
N TYR A 227 4.30 -14.90 -2.62
CA TYR A 227 4.58 -16.22 -3.21
C TYR A 227 4.93 -16.18 -4.70
N LEU A 228 4.31 -15.26 -5.46
CA LEU A 228 4.65 -15.08 -6.87
C LEU A 228 6.02 -14.42 -7.03
N ALA A 229 6.37 -13.47 -6.18
CA ALA A 229 7.67 -12.81 -6.16
C ALA A 229 8.78 -13.79 -5.77
N ASP A 230 8.56 -14.62 -4.73
CA ASP A 230 9.48 -15.69 -4.32
C ASP A 230 9.75 -16.67 -5.46
N ALA A 231 8.69 -17.18 -6.09
CA ALA A 231 8.83 -18.10 -7.22
C ALA A 231 9.54 -17.45 -8.42
N SER A 232 9.29 -16.16 -8.66
CA SER A 232 9.98 -15.41 -9.72
C SER A 232 11.44 -15.19 -9.40
N SER A 233 11.77 -14.83 -8.16
CA SER A 233 13.16 -14.70 -7.69
C SER A 233 13.94 -15.99 -7.84
N ALA A 234 13.36 -17.12 -7.40
CA ALA A 234 13.96 -18.44 -7.59
C ALA A 234 14.20 -18.77 -9.07
N GLN A 235 13.31 -18.34 -9.97
CA GLN A 235 13.49 -18.50 -11.41
C GLN A 235 14.60 -17.61 -11.98
N TYR A 236 14.74 -16.36 -11.51
CA TYR A 236 15.74 -15.42 -11.99
C TYR A 236 17.14 -15.79 -11.53
N THR A 237 17.28 -16.15 -10.27
CA THR A 237 18.58 -16.55 -9.69
C THR A 237 18.99 -17.96 -10.04
N ARG A 238 18.02 -18.85 -10.35
CA ARG A 238 18.19 -20.30 -10.44
C ARG A 238 18.81 -20.94 -9.17
N TYR A 239 18.73 -20.21 -8.06
CA TYR A 239 19.25 -20.62 -6.75
C TYR A 239 18.28 -20.19 -5.64
N PRO A 240 17.22 -21.00 -5.40
CA PRO A 240 16.17 -20.64 -4.43
C PRO A 240 16.67 -20.56 -2.99
N GLU A 241 17.74 -21.27 -2.64
CA GLU A 241 18.35 -21.22 -1.32
C GLU A 241 18.87 -19.82 -0.96
N GLY A 242 19.29 -19.04 -1.94
CA GLY A 242 19.76 -17.66 -1.72
C GLY A 242 18.70 -16.78 -1.09
N LEU A 243 17.45 -16.84 -1.56
CA LEU A 243 16.33 -16.12 -0.94
C LEU A 243 15.89 -16.75 0.38
N ALA A 244 15.93 -18.08 0.47
CA ALA A 244 15.47 -18.78 1.67
C ALA A 244 16.40 -18.58 2.89
N SER A 245 17.69 -18.25 2.67
CA SER A 245 18.67 -17.99 3.73
C SER A 245 18.79 -16.50 4.10
N ALA A 246 18.25 -15.59 3.27
CA ALA A 246 18.24 -14.15 3.50
C ALA A 246 17.20 -13.74 4.53
#